data_59781a570356f591a8712728e1f5bd09
#
_entry.id   59781a570356f591a8712728e1f5bd09
#
_cell.length_a   1.000
_cell.length_b   1.000
_cell.length_c   1.000
_cell.angle_alpha   90.00
_cell.angle_beta   90.00
_cell.angle_gamma   90.00
#
_symmetry.space_group_name_H-M   'P 1'
#
loop_
_entity.id
_entity.type
_entity.pdbx_description
1 polymer ?
#
loop_
_entity_poly.entity_id
_entity_poly.type
_entity_poly.pdbx_seq_one_letter_code
_entity_poly.pdbx_strand_id
1 'polypeptide(L)'
;MPKIKQSNNEFEVYSTMDADGTRSLVQVSDPLHQMILERLSKGQMSTTEISELTGKAQSTLSVHLDQMVSRNLIRSEYDKNDSRRKIFTLISIKVASSKPASHEGMEEAKQSLTSATKDSKSFYKLFLRSILMSAESNGMDISPMMEILGAQMADRMAQKFQSAKMEDVIRELQEFYERNELGEVCVYTFLPLTIIIRETEEHQCKFDSMAAFAHGLFKTLLSRVLGRRYEITMSEIFGSGNNYYKFIIEQS
;
A
#
# COMPACT_ATOMS: atom_id res chain seq x y z
N MET A 1 -8.56 28.75 -25.99
CA MET A 1 -8.01 27.43 -25.71
C MET A 1 -9.13 26.52 -25.19
N PRO A 2 -9.40 25.37 -25.78
CA PRO A 2 -10.46 24.49 -25.31
C PRO A 2 -10.05 23.96 -23.94
N LYS A 3 -10.93 24.11 -22.94
CA LYS A 3 -10.80 23.45 -21.66
C LYS A 3 -10.92 21.93 -21.90
N ILE A 4 -9.80 21.23 -21.85
CA ILE A 4 -9.80 19.76 -21.77
C ILE A 4 -10.53 19.43 -20.46
N LYS A 5 -11.75 18.89 -20.58
CA LYS A 5 -12.41 18.23 -19.46
C LYS A 5 -11.50 17.06 -19.08
N GLN A 6 -10.75 17.19 -17.99
CA GLN A 6 -10.14 16.04 -17.33
C GLN A 6 -11.30 15.14 -16.88
N SER A 7 -11.56 14.09 -17.64
CA SER A 7 -12.33 12.98 -17.13
C SER A 7 -11.47 12.36 -16.04
N ASN A 8 -11.89 12.46 -14.78
CA ASN A 8 -11.33 11.68 -13.68
C ASN A 8 -11.63 10.20 -13.95
N ASN A 9 -10.92 9.59 -14.88
CA ASN A 9 -10.89 8.15 -15.04
C ASN A 9 -9.89 7.62 -14.00
N GLU A 10 -10.34 7.56 -12.76
CA GLU A 10 -9.59 6.86 -11.72
C GLU A 10 -9.48 5.38 -12.11
N PHE A 11 -8.29 4.84 -12.06
CA PHE A 11 -8.05 3.41 -12.34
C PHE A 11 -7.10 2.81 -11.32
N GLU A 12 -7.22 1.51 -11.17
CA GLU A 12 -6.34 0.69 -10.37
C GLU A 12 -5.62 -0.31 -11.26
N VAL A 13 -4.39 -0.67 -10.89
CA VAL A 13 -3.59 -1.66 -11.61
C VAL A 13 -3.34 -2.84 -10.69
N TYR A 14 -3.71 -4.02 -11.18
CA TYR A 14 -3.54 -5.28 -10.47
C TYR A 14 -2.53 -6.17 -11.18
N SER A 15 -1.64 -6.80 -10.43
CA SER A 15 -0.83 -7.92 -10.89
C SER A 15 -1.64 -9.20 -10.74
N THR A 16 -1.86 -9.89 -11.84
CA THR A 16 -2.54 -11.18 -11.92
C THR A 16 -1.52 -12.27 -12.26
N MET A 17 -1.89 -13.53 -12.03
CA MET A 17 -1.08 -14.68 -12.38
C MET A 17 -1.93 -15.72 -13.10
N ASP A 18 -1.49 -16.12 -14.27
CA ASP A 18 -2.13 -17.16 -15.07
C ASP A 18 -1.77 -18.57 -14.53
N ALA A 19 -2.45 -19.59 -15.04
CA ALA A 19 -2.26 -20.97 -14.60
C ALA A 19 -0.84 -21.51 -14.86
N ASP A 20 -0.13 -20.96 -15.84
CA ASP A 20 1.26 -21.29 -16.18
C ASP A 20 2.30 -20.51 -15.33
N GLY A 21 1.82 -19.63 -14.43
CA GLY A 21 2.67 -18.78 -13.58
C GLY A 21 3.08 -17.45 -14.22
N THR A 22 2.63 -17.16 -15.44
CA THR A 22 2.89 -15.87 -16.10
C THR A 22 2.17 -14.73 -15.38
N ARG A 23 2.88 -13.64 -15.12
CA ARG A 23 2.30 -12.43 -14.52
C ARG A 23 1.90 -11.43 -15.58
N SER A 24 0.74 -10.82 -15.39
CA SER A 24 0.19 -9.77 -16.23
C SER A 24 -0.29 -8.59 -15.40
N LEU A 25 -0.30 -7.40 -16.00
CA LEU A 25 -0.89 -6.22 -15.38
C LEU A 25 -2.27 -5.96 -15.98
N VAL A 26 -3.25 -5.79 -15.11
CA VAL A 26 -4.65 -5.58 -15.48
C VAL A 26 -5.12 -4.24 -14.93
N GLN A 27 -5.48 -3.33 -15.83
CA GLN A 27 -6.10 -2.05 -15.45
C GLN A 27 -7.59 -2.26 -15.17
N VAL A 28 -8.07 -1.71 -14.07
CA VAL A 28 -9.46 -1.72 -13.63
C VAL A 28 -9.95 -0.29 -13.48
N SER A 29 -10.85 0.14 -14.38
CA SER A 29 -11.41 1.50 -14.39
C SER A 29 -12.91 1.51 -14.05
N ASP A 30 -13.56 0.35 -13.97
CA ASP A 30 -14.96 0.25 -13.59
C ASP A 30 -15.10 0.43 -12.06
N PRO A 31 -15.82 1.47 -11.58
CA PRO A 31 -15.98 1.72 -10.14
C PRO A 31 -16.63 0.55 -9.39
N LEU A 32 -17.50 -0.22 -10.05
CA LEU A 32 -18.13 -1.40 -9.45
C LEU A 32 -17.08 -2.49 -9.20
N HIS A 33 -16.19 -2.73 -10.18
CA HIS A 33 -15.11 -3.70 -10.01
C HIS A 33 -14.14 -3.26 -8.92
N GLN A 34 -13.76 -1.98 -8.87
CA GLN A 34 -12.88 -1.44 -7.83
C GLN A 34 -13.47 -1.64 -6.43
N MET A 35 -14.76 -1.33 -6.24
CA MET A 35 -15.48 -1.53 -4.98
C MET A 35 -15.49 -3.01 -4.56
N ILE A 36 -15.76 -3.92 -5.48
CA ILE A 36 -15.78 -5.36 -5.21
C ILE A 36 -14.38 -5.85 -4.82
N LEU A 37 -13.33 -5.45 -5.56
CA LEU A 37 -11.94 -5.85 -5.29
C LEU A 37 -11.46 -5.32 -3.94
N GLU A 38 -11.76 -4.06 -3.62
CA GLU A 38 -11.44 -3.48 -2.31
C GLU A 38 -12.08 -4.29 -1.18
N ARG A 39 -13.34 -4.69 -1.34
CA ARG A 39 -14.02 -5.45 -0.30
C ARG A 39 -13.47 -6.87 -0.18
N LEU A 40 -13.19 -7.51 -1.31
CA LEU A 40 -12.57 -8.85 -1.35
C LEU A 40 -11.13 -8.87 -0.79
N SER A 41 -10.44 -7.75 -0.75
CA SER A 41 -9.13 -7.65 -0.08
C SER A 41 -9.22 -7.84 1.44
N LYS A 42 -10.39 -7.60 2.02
CA LYS A 42 -10.68 -7.76 3.46
C LYS A 42 -11.19 -9.18 3.81
N GLY A 43 -11.61 -9.95 2.80
CA GLY A 43 -12.10 -11.31 2.97
C GLY A 43 -12.94 -11.80 1.81
N GLN A 44 -13.18 -13.10 1.75
CA GLN A 44 -14.04 -13.71 0.74
C GLN A 44 -15.51 -13.31 0.91
N MET A 45 -16.27 -13.29 -0.19
CA MET A 45 -17.69 -12.95 -0.21
C MET A 45 -18.48 -13.86 -1.13
N SER A 46 -19.75 -14.09 -0.79
CA SER A 46 -20.73 -14.76 -1.64
C SER A 46 -21.38 -13.78 -2.61
N THR A 47 -22.06 -14.30 -3.65
CA THR A 47 -22.87 -13.49 -4.57
C THR A 47 -23.91 -12.63 -3.85
N THR A 48 -24.53 -13.17 -2.82
CA THR A 48 -25.54 -12.45 -2.01
C THR A 48 -24.94 -11.25 -1.28
N GLU A 49 -23.80 -11.46 -0.60
CA GLU A 49 -23.09 -10.39 0.11
C GLU A 49 -22.59 -9.29 -0.85
N ILE A 50 -22.15 -9.66 -2.05
CA ILE A 50 -21.76 -8.69 -3.09
C ILE A 50 -23.00 -7.94 -3.61
N SER A 51 -24.16 -8.62 -3.74
CA SER A 51 -25.43 -7.99 -4.13
C SER A 51 -25.89 -6.96 -3.10
N GLU A 52 -25.82 -7.29 -1.84
CA GLU A 52 -26.14 -6.38 -0.73
C GLU A 52 -25.18 -5.17 -0.69
N LEU A 53 -23.89 -5.42 -0.83
CA LEU A 53 -22.87 -4.37 -0.87
C LEU A 53 -23.09 -3.37 -2.01
N THR A 54 -23.41 -3.87 -3.21
CA THR A 54 -23.46 -3.07 -4.43
C THR A 54 -24.85 -2.55 -4.78
N GLY A 55 -25.92 -3.09 -4.15
CA GLY A 55 -27.30 -2.83 -4.51
C GLY A 55 -27.70 -3.32 -5.90
N LYS A 56 -26.89 -4.17 -6.56
CA LYS A 56 -27.13 -4.69 -7.91
C LYS A 56 -27.82 -6.05 -7.85
N ALA A 57 -28.71 -6.32 -8.83
CA ALA A 57 -29.32 -7.63 -8.98
C ALA A 57 -28.26 -8.70 -9.30
N GLN A 58 -28.47 -9.91 -8.79
CA GLN A 58 -27.53 -11.03 -8.99
C GLN A 58 -27.27 -11.36 -10.47
N SER A 59 -28.27 -11.22 -11.33
CA SER A 59 -28.13 -11.41 -12.78
C SER A 59 -27.15 -10.41 -13.42
N THR A 60 -27.19 -9.16 -13.00
CA THR A 60 -26.24 -8.13 -13.44
C THR A 60 -24.84 -8.41 -12.89
N LEU A 61 -24.74 -8.76 -11.62
CA LEU A 61 -23.47 -9.07 -10.97
C LEU A 61 -22.77 -10.28 -11.59
N SER A 62 -23.52 -11.29 -12.02
CA SER A 62 -22.95 -12.49 -12.64
C SER A 62 -22.04 -12.13 -13.82
N VAL A 63 -22.47 -11.23 -14.69
CA VAL A 63 -21.66 -10.77 -15.84
C VAL A 63 -20.36 -10.09 -15.38
N HIS A 64 -20.44 -9.19 -14.41
CA HIS A 64 -19.26 -8.50 -13.88
C HIS A 64 -18.29 -9.46 -13.17
N LEU A 65 -18.82 -10.37 -12.35
CA LEU A 65 -18.01 -11.36 -11.64
C LEU A 65 -17.33 -12.34 -12.59
N ASP A 66 -18.03 -12.80 -13.63
CA ASP A 66 -17.45 -13.67 -14.67
C ASP A 66 -16.34 -12.95 -15.46
N GLN A 67 -16.50 -11.65 -15.75
CA GLN A 67 -15.44 -10.81 -16.33
C GLN A 67 -14.23 -10.69 -15.42
N MET A 68 -14.42 -10.51 -14.12
CA MET A 68 -13.33 -10.42 -13.16
C MET A 68 -12.60 -11.76 -12.99
N VAL A 69 -13.32 -12.88 -13.03
CA VAL A 69 -12.75 -14.23 -13.03
C VAL A 69 -11.93 -14.48 -14.29
N SER A 70 -12.46 -14.16 -15.48
CA SER A 70 -11.76 -14.34 -16.76
C SER A 70 -10.48 -13.52 -16.89
N ARG A 71 -10.36 -12.43 -16.12
CA ARG A 71 -9.16 -11.57 -16.05
C ARG A 71 -8.20 -11.97 -14.91
N ASN A 72 -8.43 -13.09 -14.24
CA ASN A 72 -7.65 -13.56 -13.09
C ASN A 72 -7.55 -12.54 -11.95
N LEU A 73 -8.55 -11.67 -11.80
CA LEU A 73 -8.65 -10.73 -10.67
C LEU A 73 -9.15 -11.43 -9.41
N ILE A 74 -10.16 -12.28 -9.57
CA ILE A 74 -10.79 -13.06 -8.51
C ILE A 74 -10.96 -14.53 -8.93
N ARG A 75 -11.12 -15.40 -7.95
CA ARG A 75 -11.48 -16.81 -8.15
C ARG A 75 -12.87 -17.06 -7.58
N SER A 76 -13.63 -17.94 -8.22
CA SER A 76 -14.92 -18.39 -7.74
C SER A 76 -14.86 -19.88 -7.39
N GLU A 77 -15.40 -20.25 -6.23
CA GLU A 77 -15.54 -21.63 -5.77
C GLU A 77 -16.91 -21.82 -5.16
N TYR A 78 -17.42 -23.05 -5.14
CA TYR A 78 -18.63 -23.34 -4.40
C TYR A 78 -18.31 -23.54 -2.91
N ASP A 79 -19.22 -23.06 -2.05
CA ASP A 79 -19.10 -23.25 -0.62
C ASP A 79 -19.10 -24.77 -0.29
N LYS A 80 -18.19 -25.18 0.58
CA LYS A 80 -18.04 -26.60 0.98
C LYS A 80 -19.27 -27.13 1.72
N ASN A 81 -20.01 -26.24 2.38
CA ASN A 81 -21.19 -26.59 3.20
C ASN A 81 -22.51 -26.36 2.44
N ASP A 82 -22.48 -25.56 1.36
CA ASP A 82 -23.66 -25.29 0.53
C ASP A 82 -23.24 -25.15 -0.94
N SER A 83 -23.41 -26.21 -1.71
CA SER A 83 -23.08 -26.26 -3.14
C SER A 83 -23.88 -25.31 -4.02
N ARG A 84 -24.88 -24.62 -3.49
CA ARG A 84 -25.65 -23.58 -4.21
C ARG A 84 -25.01 -22.20 -4.04
N ARG A 85 -24.15 -22.02 -3.05
CA ARG A 85 -23.50 -20.76 -2.70
C ARG A 85 -22.15 -20.64 -3.38
N LYS A 86 -21.99 -19.67 -4.27
CA LYS A 86 -20.72 -19.32 -4.90
C LYS A 86 -19.96 -18.31 -4.06
N ILE A 87 -18.71 -18.59 -3.76
CA ILE A 87 -17.82 -17.73 -2.97
C ILE A 87 -16.75 -17.17 -3.89
N PHE A 88 -16.45 -15.90 -3.75
CA PHE A 88 -15.43 -15.19 -4.49
C PHE A 88 -14.28 -14.78 -3.58
N THR A 89 -13.06 -14.97 -4.07
CA THR A 89 -11.82 -14.65 -3.36
C THR A 89 -10.90 -13.83 -4.27
N LEU A 90 -10.30 -12.78 -3.73
CA LEU A 90 -9.29 -12.01 -4.44
C LEU A 90 -8.03 -12.88 -4.64
N ILE A 91 -7.54 -12.95 -5.87
CA ILE A 91 -6.29 -13.67 -6.21
C ILE A 91 -5.25 -12.77 -6.87
N SER A 92 -5.61 -11.55 -7.18
CA SER A 92 -4.71 -10.53 -7.74
C SER A 92 -4.17 -9.61 -6.64
N ILE A 93 -3.13 -8.86 -6.97
CA ILE A 93 -2.47 -7.94 -6.05
C ILE A 93 -2.53 -6.54 -6.65
N LYS A 94 -3.13 -5.58 -5.96
CA LYS A 94 -3.09 -4.17 -6.34
C LYS A 94 -1.66 -3.67 -6.24
N VAL A 95 -1.12 -3.10 -7.33
CA VAL A 95 0.26 -2.62 -7.40
C VAL A 95 0.37 -1.11 -7.62
N ALA A 96 -0.64 -0.50 -8.22
CA ALA A 96 -0.71 0.95 -8.42
C ALA A 96 -2.16 1.43 -8.56
N SER A 97 -2.36 2.74 -8.43
CA SER A 97 -3.61 3.41 -8.81
C SER A 97 -3.32 4.76 -9.44
N SER A 98 -4.32 5.34 -10.09
CA SER A 98 -4.24 6.73 -10.54
C SER A 98 -4.51 7.68 -9.37
N LYS A 99 -3.86 8.85 -9.42
CA LYS A 99 -4.16 9.97 -8.54
C LYS A 99 -4.03 11.28 -9.33
N PRO A 100 -4.56 12.40 -8.84
CA PRO A 100 -4.33 13.70 -9.48
C PRO A 100 -2.83 13.99 -9.61
N ALA A 101 -2.38 14.37 -10.79
CA ALA A 101 -0.99 14.78 -11.04
C ALA A 101 -0.65 16.04 -10.26
N SER A 102 0.53 16.08 -9.65
CA SER A 102 1.07 17.25 -8.92
C SER A 102 2.39 17.68 -9.52
N HIS A 103 2.49 18.92 -9.99
CA HIS A 103 3.73 19.45 -10.57
C HIS A 103 4.72 19.94 -9.50
N GLU A 104 4.28 20.22 -8.29
CA GLU A 104 5.13 20.76 -7.22
C GLU A 104 6.27 19.77 -6.85
N GLY A 105 5.94 18.51 -6.67
CA GLY A 105 6.92 17.48 -6.35
C GLY A 105 8.01 17.26 -7.41
N MET A 106 7.70 17.51 -8.68
CA MET A 106 8.67 17.34 -9.77
C MET A 106 9.80 18.36 -9.71
N GLU A 107 9.48 19.62 -9.39
CA GLU A 107 10.50 20.68 -9.29
C GLU A 107 11.39 20.45 -8.05
N GLU A 108 10.81 20.03 -6.93
CA GLU A 108 11.58 19.68 -5.73
C GLU A 108 12.53 18.49 -6.02
N ALA A 109 12.07 17.45 -6.72
CA ALA A 109 12.89 16.32 -7.11
C ALA A 109 14.10 16.72 -7.96
N LYS A 110 13.90 17.59 -8.94
CA LYS A 110 14.98 18.11 -9.81
C LYS A 110 16.00 18.91 -9.00
N GLN A 111 15.54 19.79 -8.12
CA GLN A 111 16.45 20.61 -7.28
C GLN A 111 17.27 19.73 -6.33
N SER A 112 16.65 18.74 -5.71
CA SER A 112 17.32 17.82 -4.79
C SER A 112 18.41 17.00 -5.48
N LEU A 113 18.15 16.48 -6.69
CA LEU A 113 19.15 15.74 -7.46
C LEU A 113 20.36 16.58 -7.85
N THR A 114 20.16 17.86 -8.19
CA THR A 114 21.27 18.75 -8.57
C THR A 114 22.15 19.14 -7.39
N SER A 115 21.61 19.12 -6.17
CA SER A 115 22.35 19.43 -4.95
C SER A 115 23.11 18.23 -4.35
N ALA A 116 22.77 17.00 -4.75
CA ALA A 116 23.25 15.73 -4.18
C ALA A 116 24.63 15.27 -4.63
N THR A 117 25.48 16.15 -5.11
CA THR A 117 26.75 15.76 -5.77
C THR A 117 27.91 15.38 -4.83
N LYS A 118 27.69 15.32 -3.50
CA LYS A 118 28.80 15.22 -2.53
C LYS A 118 29.20 13.79 -2.14
N ASP A 119 28.28 12.83 -2.15
CA ASP A 119 28.58 11.41 -1.88
C ASP A 119 27.58 10.46 -2.54
N SER A 120 28.03 9.24 -2.81
CA SER A 120 27.25 8.24 -3.55
C SER A 120 25.99 7.81 -2.79
N LYS A 121 26.01 7.78 -1.45
CA LYS A 121 24.89 7.32 -0.63
C LYS A 121 23.74 8.32 -0.66
N SER A 122 24.04 9.59 -0.43
CA SER A 122 23.08 10.69 -0.58
C SER A 122 22.52 10.75 -2.01
N PHE A 123 23.36 10.54 -3.03
CA PHE A 123 22.89 10.50 -4.40
C PHE A 123 21.86 9.39 -4.65
N TYR A 124 22.13 8.14 -4.22
CA TYR A 124 21.19 7.04 -4.43
C TYR A 124 19.88 7.23 -3.66
N LYS A 125 19.93 7.77 -2.46
CA LYS A 125 18.74 8.11 -1.67
C LYS A 125 17.87 9.13 -2.41
N LEU A 126 18.46 10.22 -2.87
CA LEU A 126 17.76 11.27 -3.61
C LEU A 126 17.29 10.79 -4.99
N PHE A 127 18.07 9.96 -5.66
CA PHE A 127 17.68 9.37 -6.95
C PHE A 127 16.45 8.48 -6.81
N LEU A 128 16.43 7.56 -5.83
CA LEU A 128 15.24 6.73 -5.54
C LEU A 128 14.04 7.60 -5.22
N ARG A 129 14.21 8.60 -4.36
CA ARG A 129 13.16 9.53 -4.02
C ARG A 129 12.62 10.28 -5.24
N SER A 130 13.49 10.73 -6.13
CA SER A 130 13.08 11.41 -7.36
C SER A 130 12.28 10.51 -8.30
N ILE A 131 12.57 9.22 -8.35
CA ILE A 131 11.75 8.24 -9.09
C ILE A 131 10.34 8.17 -8.49
N LEU A 132 10.23 8.04 -7.16
CA LEU A 132 8.94 7.98 -6.47
C LEU A 132 8.14 9.28 -6.70
N MET A 133 8.77 10.43 -6.51
CA MET A 133 8.16 11.74 -6.75
C MET A 133 7.71 11.92 -8.20
N SER A 134 8.54 11.47 -9.14
CA SER A 134 8.19 11.53 -10.57
C SER A 134 6.96 10.70 -10.89
N ALA A 135 6.84 9.48 -10.34
CA ALA A 135 5.66 8.65 -10.50
C ALA A 135 4.42 9.37 -9.97
N GLU A 136 4.48 9.86 -8.74
CA GLU A 136 3.39 10.57 -8.08
C GLU A 136 3.00 11.87 -8.79
N SER A 137 4.00 12.65 -9.23
CA SER A 137 3.75 13.90 -9.96
C SER A 137 3.10 13.68 -11.33
N ASN A 138 3.30 12.51 -11.92
CA ASN A 138 2.63 12.10 -13.16
C ASN A 138 1.28 11.39 -12.93
N GLY A 139 0.77 11.42 -11.71
CA GLY A 139 -0.55 10.86 -11.38
C GLY A 139 -0.57 9.36 -11.15
N MET A 140 0.59 8.76 -10.85
CA MET A 140 0.69 7.34 -10.49
C MET A 140 0.90 7.20 -8.97
N ASP A 141 -0.03 6.58 -8.26
CA ASP A 141 0.13 6.17 -6.88
C ASP A 141 0.68 4.76 -6.83
N ILE A 142 1.92 4.62 -6.36
CA ILE A 142 2.62 3.35 -6.19
C ILE A 142 2.66 2.87 -4.73
N SER A 143 1.93 3.53 -3.84
CA SER A 143 1.83 3.15 -2.42
C SER A 143 1.48 1.68 -2.21
N PRO A 144 0.57 1.04 -2.99
CA PRO A 144 0.29 -0.38 -2.83
C PRO A 144 1.52 -1.27 -3.06
N MET A 145 2.36 -0.94 -4.05
CA MET A 145 3.60 -1.68 -4.31
C MET A 145 4.62 -1.48 -3.19
N MET A 146 4.71 -0.27 -2.66
CA MET A 146 5.61 0.04 -1.54
C MET A 146 5.19 -0.65 -0.25
N GLU A 147 3.89 -0.77 0.01
CA GLU A 147 3.37 -1.55 1.15
C GLU A 147 3.74 -3.03 1.03
N ILE A 148 3.60 -3.62 -0.15
CA ILE A 148 4.02 -5.00 -0.43
C ILE A 148 5.52 -5.17 -0.18
N LEU A 149 6.34 -4.25 -0.64
CA LEU A 149 7.80 -4.27 -0.44
C LEU A 149 8.15 -4.21 1.05
N GLY A 150 7.49 -3.35 1.82
CA GLY A 150 7.65 -3.27 3.27
C GLY A 150 7.27 -4.58 3.96
N ALA A 151 6.16 -5.20 3.56
CA ALA A 151 5.72 -6.48 4.09
C ALA A 151 6.70 -7.63 3.78
N GLN A 152 7.22 -7.71 2.56
CA GLN A 152 8.22 -8.72 2.18
C GLN A 152 9.54 -8.54 2.96
N MET A 153 9.92 -7.32 3.24
CA MET A 153 11.09 -7.02 4.05
C MET A 153 10.89 -7.43 5.49
N ALA A 154 9.71 -7.16 6.05
CA ALA A 154 9.31 -7.60 7.38
C ALA A 154 9.33 -9.13 7.53
N ASP A 155 8.86 -9.88 6.53
CA ASP A 155 8.89 -11.34 6.56
C ASP A 155 10.33 -11.88 6.69
N ARG A 156 11.30 -11.24 6.06
CA ARG A 156 12.72 -11.60 6.20
C ARG A 156 13.30 -11.17 7.55
N MET A 157 12.93 -9.98 8.03
CA MET A 157 13.37 -9.51 9.35
C MET A 157 12.81 -10.39 10.47
N ALA A 158 11.55 -10.81 10.37
CA ALA A 158 10.89 -11.67 11.36
C ALA A 158 11.63 -13.01 11.60
N GLN A 159 12.33 -13.52 10.60
CA GLN A 159 13.10 -14.78 10.73
C GLN A 159 14.24 -14.70 11.75
N LYS A 160 14.69 -13.51 12.11
CA LYS A 160 15.76 -13.29 13.11
C LYS A 160 15.26 -13.43 14.56
N PHE A 161 13.95 -13.35 14.78
CA PHE A 161 13.37 -13.40 16.12
C PHE A 161 13.02 -14.82 16.52
N GLN A 162 13.59 -15.31 17.61
CA GLN A 162 13.26 -16.62 18.19
C GLN A 162 12.17 -16.53 19.27
N SER A 163 12.15 -15.45 20.02
CA SER A 163 11.05 -15.07 20.92
C SER A 163 11.19 -13.59 21.17
N ALA A 164 10.18 -12.80 20.85
CA ALA A 164 10.31 -11.36 20.93
C ALA A 164 9.18 -10.74 21.74
N LYS A 165 9.54 -9.73 22.50
CA LYS A 165 8.63 -8.77 23.09
C LYS A 165 8.45 -7.59 22.13
N MET A 166 7.43 -6.77 22.38
CA MET A 166 7.17 -5.56 21.60
C MET A 166 8.40 -4.65 21.53
N GLU A 167 9.10 -4.52 22.66
CA GLU A 167 10.30 -3.66 22.78
C GLU A 167 11.45 -4.13 21.86
N ASP A 168 11.61 -5.45 21.69
CA ASP A 168 12.64 -6.01 20.82
C ASP A 168 12.34 -5.71 19.35
N VAL A 169 11.06 -5.80 18.97
CA VAL A 169 10.62 -5.48 17.60
C VAL A 169 10.82 -3.99 17.31
N ILE A 170 10.45 -3.13 18.27
CA ILE A 170 10.64 -1.67 18.11
C ILE A 170 12.12 -1.33 17.99
N ARG A 171 12.99 -1.91 18.82
CA ARG A 171 14.44 -1.69 18.74
C ARG A 171 15.02 -2.11 17.39
N GLU A 172 14.63 -3.27 16.85
CA GLU A 172 15.07 -3.69 15.51
C GLU A 172 14.60 -2.73 14.42
N LEU A 173 13.38 -2.20 14.54
CA LEU A 173 12.88 -1.17 13.61
C LEU A 173 13.69 0.12 13.71
N GLN A 174 13.99 0.58 14.92
CA GLN A 174 14.84 1.76 15.15
C GLN A 174 16.21 1.58 14.52
N GLU A 175 16.90 0.47 14.81
CA GLU A 175 18.21 0.14 14.25
C GLU A 175 18.16 -0.01 12.72
N PHE A 176 17.08 -0.58 12.17
CA PHE A 176 16.89 -0.70 10.72
C PHE A 176 16.79 0.67 10.06
N TYR A 177 15.96 1.57 10.61
CA TYR A 177 15.78 2.90 10.05
C TYR A 177 17.04 3.74 10.16
N GLU A 178 17.71 3.72 11.31
CA GLU A 178 18.96 4.45 11.56
C GLU A 178 20.06 3.97 10.61
N ARG A 179 20.31 2.66 10.55
CA ARG A 179 21.36 2.05 9.71
C ARG A 179 21.20 2.36 8.22
N ASN A 180 19.95 2.46 7.78
CA ASN A 180 19.63 2.74 6.38
C ASN A 180 19.32 4.23 6.11
N GLU A 181 19.43 5.08 7.12
CA GLU A 181 19.16 6.53 7.02
C GLU A 181 17.75 6.84 6.49
N LEU A 182 16.78 6.01 6.85
CA LEU A 182 15.38 6.18 6.43
C LEU A 182 14.60 7.16 7.31
N GLY A 183 15.19 7.58 8.43
CA GLY A 183 14.60 8.46 9.41
C GLY A 183 14.80 7.94 10.84
N GLU A 184 14.26 8.68 11.80
CA GLU A 184 14.26 8.32 13.22
C GLU A 184 12.90 7.74 13.62
N VAL A 185 12.90 6.54 14.19
CA VAL A 185 11.69 5.89 14.70
C VAL A 185 11.56 6.14 16.20
N CYS A 186 10.56 6.91 16.59
CA CYS A 186 10.28 7.28 17.97
C CYS A 186 8.97 6.67 18.46
N VAL A 187 8.97 6.09 19.65
CA VAL A 187 7.73 5.70 20.34
C VAL A 187 7.18 6.91 21.07
N TYR A 188 5.97 7.32 20.70
CA TYR A 188 5.29 8.45 21.34
C TYR A 188 4.43 8.01 22.53
N THR A 189 3.65 6.93 22.38
CA THR A 189 2.88 6.29 23.44
C THR A 189 2.88 4.78 23.27
N PHE A 190 2.64 4.04 24.38
CA PHE A 190 2.49 2.58 24.34
C PHE A 190 1.03 2.11 24.34
N LEU A 191 0.08 2.97 24.73
CA LEU A 191 -1.35 2.64 24.81
C LEU A 191 -2.21 3.82 24.30
N PRO A 192 -2.72 3.78 23.06
CA PRO A 192 -2.35 2.83 22.00
C PRO A 192 -0.89 3.00 21.57
N LEU A 193 -0.25 1.95 21.07
CA LEU A 193 1.12 2.07 20.58
C LEU A 193 1.14 3.08 19.41
N THR A 194 1.84 4.18 19.64
CA THR A 194 1.98 5.24 18.63
C THR A 194 3.44 5.42 18.27
N ILE A 195 3.76 5.22 17.01
CA ILE A 195 5.11 5.39 16.46
C ILE A 195 5.11 6.62 15.56
N ILE A 196 6.15 7.43 15.73
CA ILE A 196 6.44 8.55 14.83
C ILE A 196 7.74 8.23 14.09
N ILE A 197 7.71 8.33 12.77
CA ILE A 197 8.91 8.33 11.94
C ILE A 197 9.19 9.77 11.58
N ARG A 198 10.34 10.27 12.01
CA ARG A 198 10.84 11.60 11.66
C ARG A 198 11.86 11.47 10.55
N GLU A 199 11.63 12.10 9.42
CA GLU A 199 12.62 12.17 8.34
C GLU A 199 13.73 13.16 8.69
N THR A 200 14.95 12.87 8.22
CA THR A 200 16.14 13.69 8.52
C THR A 200 16.22 14.94 7.64
N GLU A 201 15.48 14.98 6.54
CA GLU A 201 15.48 16.10 5.60
C GLU A 201 14.12 16.78 5.56
N GLU A 202 14.10 18.12 5.51
CA GLU A 202 12.87 18.89 5.32
C GLU A 202 12.41 18.80 3.87
N HIS A 203 11.14 18.45 3.68
CA HIS A 203 10.53 18.37 2.36
C HIS A 203 9.26 19.23 2.33
N GLN A 204 9.04 19.86 1.18
CA GLN A 204 7.83 20.66 0.95
C GLN A 204 6.65 19.79 0.52
N CYS A 205 6.92 18.61 -0.05
CA CYS A 205 5.91 17.70 -0.57
C CYS A 205 5.75 16.44 0.28
N LYS A 206 4.52 16.00 0.38
CA LYS A 206 4.11 14.77 1.06
C LYS A 206 4.46 13.54 0.21
N PHE A 207 4.99 12.48 0.86
CA PHE A 207 5.33 11.21 0.23
C PHE A 207 4.50 10.06 0.79
N ASP A 208 3.37 9.75 0.14
CA ASP A 208 2.50 8.66 0.56
C ASP A 208 3.18 7.29 0.38
N SER A 209 4.01 7.13 -0.65
CA SER A 209 4.68 5.87 -0.97
C SER A 209 5.67 5.40 0.10
N MET A 210 6.43 6.32 0.74
CA MET A 210 7.33 5.95 1.84
C MET A 210 6.57 5.60 3.12
N ALA A 211 5.47 6.30 3.39
CA ALA A 211 4.59 5.95 4.50
C ALA A 211 3.92 4.60 4.30
N ALA A 212 3.53 4.25 3.07
CA ALA A 212 2.99 2.94 2.73
C ALA A 212 4.02 1.81 2.93
N PHE A 213 5.29 2.05 2.57
CA PHE A 213 6.37 1.12 2.90
C PHE A 213 6.48 0.86 4.40
N ALA A 214 6.50 1.91 5.22
CA ALA A 214 6.54 1.81 6.66
C ALA A 214 5.32 1.07 7.23
N HIS A 215 4.13 1.36 6.70
CA HIS A 215 2.90 0.68 7.07
C HIS A 215 2.99 -0.84 6.84
N GLY A 216 3.39 -1.27 5.64
CA GLY A 216 3.56 -2.69 5.31
C GLY A 216 4.62 -3.37 6.17
N LEU A 217 5.75 -2.70 6.42
CA LEU A 217 6.84 -3.18 7.26
C LEU A 217 6.37 -3.38 8.72
N PHE A 218 5.75 -2.40 9.33
CA PHE A 218 5.33 -2.45 10.74
C PHE A 218 4.22 -3.47 10.95
N LYS A 219 3.17 -3.42 10.11
CA LYS A 219 2.02 -4.33 10.19
C LYS A 219 2.46 -5.79 10.11
N THR A 220 3.31 -6.10 9.16
CA THR A 220 3.76 -7.48 8.92
C THR A 220 4.74 -7.93 10.00
N LEU A 221 5.72 -7.10 10.36
CA LEU A 221 6.72 -7.47 11.37
C LEU A 221 6.08 -7.73 12.73
N LEU A 222 5.24 -6.81 13.20
CA LEU A 222 4.53 -6.95 14.47
C LEU A 222 3.64 -8.20 14.47
N SER A 223 2.87 -8.41 13.38
CA SER A 223 1.97 -9.57 13.31
C SER A 223 2.71 -10.90 13.29
N ARG A 224 3.83 -10.99 12.55
CA ARG A 224 4.65 -12.21 12.45
C ARG A 224 5.37 -12.54 13.74
N VAL A 225 5.99 -11.56 14.35
CA VAL A 225 6.84 -11.78 15.53
C VAL A 225 6.02 -11.98 16.79
N LEU A 226 4.94 -11.22 16.96
CA LEU A 226 4.10 -11.27 18.16
C LEU A 226 2.93 -12.26 18.05
N GLY A 227 2.71 -12.85 16.86
CA GLY A 227 1.66 -13.86 16.63
C GLY A 227 0.24 -13.34 16.77
N ARG A 228 0.03 -12.04 16.60
CA ARG A 228 -1.27 -11.35 16.73
C ARG A 228 -1.52 -10.48 15.51
N ARG A 229 -2.79 -10.18 15.23
CA ARG A 229 -3.14 -9.23 14.18
C ARG A 229 -3.07 -7.81 14.71
N TYR A 230 -2.55 -6.91 13.88
CA TYR A 230 -2.46 -5.49 14.17
C TYR A 230 -3.09 -4.70 13.04
N GLU A 231 -3.93 -3.74 13.40
CA GLU A 231 -4.39 -2.70 12.50
C GLU A 231 -3.56 -1.45 12.73
N ILE A 232 -3.13 -0.83 11.63
CA ILE A 232 -2.29 0.37 11.67
C ILE A 232 -3.03 1.48 10.96
N THR A 233 -3.29 2.55 11.67
CA THR A 233 -3.85 3.77 11.11
C THR A 233 -2.74 4.79 10.95
N MET A 234 -2.50 5.25 9.73
CA MET A 234 -1.63 6.37 9.47
C MET A 234 -2.41 7.66 9.73
N SER A 235 -1.97 8.41 10.72
CA SER A 235 -2.46 9.75 10.97
C SER A 235 -1.48 10.73 10.35
N GLU A 236 -1.98 11.54 9.44
CA GLU A 236 -1.21 12.56 8.78
C GLU A 236 -0.78 13.66 9.72
N ILE A 237 0.50 14.04 9.67
CA ILE A 237 0.95 15.26 10.31
C ILE A 237 1.98 15.89 9.39
N PHE A 238 1.50 16.83 8.58
CA PHE A 238 2.34 17.73 7.82
C PHE A 238 1.91 19.17 8.09
N GLY A 239 2.88 19.96 8.47
CA GLY A 239 2.84 21.41 8.41
C GLY A 239 4.24 21.85 8.05
N SER A 240 4.43 23.05 7.54
CA SER A 240 5.75 23.60 7.30
C SER A 240 6.66 23.43 8.53
N GLY A 241 7.72 22.62 8.38
CA GLY A 241 8.65 22.28 9.46
C GLY A 241 8.43 20.96 10.20
N ASN A 242 7.42 20.16 9.83
CA ASN A 242 7.17 18.86 10.45
C ASN A 242 7.32 17.73 9.44
N ASN A 243 8.47 17.08 9.44
CA ASN A 243 8.78 15.97 8.55
C ASN A 243 8.61 14.64 9.26
N TYR A 244 7.37 14.26 9.57
CA TYR A 244 7.13 12.99 10.24
C TYR A 244 5.80 12.33 9.86
N TYR A 245 5.80 10.99 9.93
CA TYR A 245 4.63 10.14 9.80
C TYR A 245 4.26 9.60 11.16
N LYS A 246 2.97 9.64 11.50
CA LYS A 246 2.45 9.07 12.75
C LYS A 246 1.61 7.85 12.44
N PHE A 247 1.95 6.74 13.09
CA PHE A 247 1.23 5.48 13.02
C PHE A 247 0.63 5.14 14.37
N ILE A 248 -0.67 4.91 14.41
CA ILE A 248 -1.38 4.38 15.57
C ILE A 248 -1.59 2.89 15.31
N ILE A 249 -1.14 2.06 16.25
CA ILE A 249 -1.07 0.61 16.11
C ILE A 249 -1.93 0.00 17.19
N GLU A 250 -2.98 -0.70 16.79
CA GLU A 250 -3.94 -1.36 17.67
C GLU A 250 -3.98 -2.85 17.37
N GLN A 251 -4.16 -3.64 18.42
CA GLN A 251 -4.36 -5.07 18.26
C GLN A 251 -5.82 -5.30 17.84
N SER A 252 -6.04 -6.01 16.72
CA SER A 252 -7.34 -6.40 16.21
C SER A 252 -7.79 -7.78 16.71
#